data_1e189dc063e0e547bd68c7f5522918d4
#
_entry.id   1e189dc063e0e547bd68c7f5522918d4
#
_cell.length_a   1.000
_cell.length_b   1.000
_cell.length_c   1.000
_cell.angle_alpha   90.00
_cell.angle_beta   90.00
_cell.angle_gamma   90.00
#
_symmetry.space_group_name_H-M   'P 1'
#
loop_
_entity.id
_entity.type
_entity.pdbx_description
1 polymer ?
#
loop_
_entity_poly.entity_id
_entity_poly.type
_entity_poly.pdbx_seq_one_letter_code
_entity_poly.pdbx_strand_id
1 'polypeptide(L)'
;RDFCLSRGLGDVYKRQGLLCKKNNKTFEIFANKEIILCAGAIGTPHLLQVSGIGDAKYLKSIGIEPLFEIKNVGEGLQDHYAVRVANRITEPISLNEKAHGLNLILEIIKWFTSKKGLISYSPAHVGAFLKSSPKIDFPDLQFVFTTAAYTEGMIGKLQNFPGMTCGVWQSRPQSRGYVRASSKKISDPPIIQPNYLKEKVDQDVLIEGVKMCRSLLDTSTMKKISVCETLPGDNIKSDEEILNFIRNKGATVYHAIGSCRMGIDNKAVVSPSLKINGLSNIRIADASIMPTMPSGNTNAATLMIAEKASDLIKQDL
;
A
#
# COMPACT_ATOMS: atom_id res chain seq x y z
N ARG A 1 9.55 10.96 -14.90
CA ARG A 1 10.04 12.28 -14.44
C ARG A 1 10.93 12.04 -13.24
N ASP A 2 12.22 12.33 -13.38
CA ASP A 2 13.17 12.16 -12.30
C ASP A 2 13.26 13.50 -11.55
N PHE A 3 13.10 13.46 -10.23
CA PHE A 3 13.21 14.60 -9.35
C PHE A 3 14.29 14.34 -8.31
N CYS A 4 15.06 15.34 -7.97
CA CYS A 4 15.98 15.36 -6.85
C CYS A 4 15.88 16.73 -6.18
N LEU A 5 16.01 16.80 -4.85
CA LEU A 5 16.07 18.07 -4.16
C LEU A 5 17.36 18.80 -4.56
N SER A 6 17.25 20.05 -4.98
CA SER A 6 18.42 20.88 -5.33
C SER A 6 19.37 21.01 -4.13
N ARG A 7 20.66 20.82 -4.37
CA ARG A 7 21.71 21.18 -3.42
C ARG A 7 21.87 22.70 -3.49
N GLY A 8 20.96 23.43 -2.80
CA GLY A 8 20.96 24.89 -2.85
C GLY A 8 22.27 25.49 -2.35
N LEU A 9 22.78 26.50 -3.06
CA LEU A 9 23.73 27.49 -2.57
C LEU A 9 23.02 28.31 -1.49
N GLY A 10 23.15 27.91 -0.23
CA GLY A 10 22.48 28.56 0.88
C GLY A 10 22.60 27.73 2.15
N ASP A 11 22.03 28.24 3.22
CA ASP A 11 21.99 27.62 4.54
C ASP A 11 21.62 26.11 4.46
N VAL A 12 22.42 25.26 5.10
CA VAL A 12 22.25 23.79 5.15
C VAL A 12 20.86 23.39 5.64
N TYR A 13 20.22 24.27 6.40
CA TYR A 13 18.89 24.05 6.98
C TYR A 13 17.71 24.50 6.11
N LYS A 14 17.98 25.16 4.96
CA LYS A 14 16.94 25.71 4.08
C LYS A 14 16.96 25.06 2.70
N ARG A 15 15.89 24.39 2.30
CA ARG A 15 15.71 23.87 0.95
C ARG A 15 15.07 24.93 0.06
N GLN A 16 15.67 25.17 -1.11
CA GLN A 16 15.26 26.27 -1.98
C GLN A 16 14.57 25.77 -3.26
N GLY A 17 14.80 24.54 -3.70
CA GLY A 17 14.25 24.05 -4.96
C GLY A 17 14.38 22.56 -5.17
N LEU A 18 13.97 22.16 -6.38
CA LEU A 18 14.01 20.80 -6.88
C LEU A 18 14.83 20.74 -8.17
N LEU A 19 15.73 19.78 -8.27
CA LEU A 19 16.36 19.41 -9.53
C LEU A 19 15.44 18.47 -10.28
N CYS A 20 15.00 18.86 -11.47
CA CYS A 20 14.05 18.14 -12.29
C CYS A 20 14.69 17.67 -13.59
N LYS A 21 14.25 16.50 -14.10
CA LYS A 21 14.66 15.99 -15.42
C LYS A 21 13.45 15.76 -16.30
N LYS A 22 13.46 16.31 -17.54
CA LYS A 22 12.44 16.10 -18.56
C LYS A 22 13.11 16.01 -19.93
N ASN A 23 12.80 14.96 -20.71
CA ASN A 23 13.36 14.77 -22.06
C ASN A 23 14.90 14.87 -22.08
N ASN A 24 15.57 14.22 -21.15
CA ASN A 24 17.03 14.24 -20.93
C ASN A 24 17.65 15.62 -20.61
N LYS A 25 16.83 16.65 -20.41
CA LYS A 25 17.29 17.96 -19.94
C LYS A 25 17.03 18.09 -18.45
N THR A 26 18.06 18.51 -17.73
CA THR A 26 18.00 18.80 -16.29
C THR A 26 17.79 20.29 -16.10
N PHE A 27 16.90 20.68 -15.19
CA PHE A 27 16.61 22.07 -14.83
C PHE A 27 16.23 22.17 -13.37
N GLU A 28 16.41 23.34 -12.77
CA GLU A 28 16.06 23.63 -11.40
C GLU A 28 14.76 24.41 -11.31
N ILE A 29 13.94 24.10 -10.30
CA ILE A 29 12.74 24.85 -9.95
C ILE A 29 12.93 25.34 -8.52
N PHE A 30 12.89 26.64 -8.31
CA PHE A 30 13.01 27.25 -6.99
C PHE A 30 11.63 27.54 -6.39
N ALA A 31 11.51 27.30 -5.08
CA ALA A 31 10.30 27.61 -4.33
C ALA A 31 10.43 29.01 -3.69
N ASN A 32 9.42 29.86 -3.87
CA ASN A 32 9.41 31.19 -3.24
C ASN A 32 9.17 31.11 -1.72
N LYS A 33 8.42 30.11 -1.25
CA LYS A 33 8.04 29.95 0.15
C LYS A 33 8.49 28.60 0.71
N GLU A 34 7.92 27.50 0.25
CA GLU A 34 8.26 26.16 0.72
C GLU A 34 8.10 25.08 -0.36
N ILE A 35 8.68 23.93 -0.12
CA ILE A 35 8.56 22.71 -0.92
C ILE A 35 7.62 21.74 -0.18
N ILE A 36 6.64 21.19 -0.89
CA ILE A 36 5.70 20.22 -0.33
C ILE A 36 5.90 18.88 -1.04
N LEU A 37 6.36 17.87 -0.30
CA LEU A 37 6.57 16.53 -0.83
C LEU A 37 5.28 15.73 -0.74
N CYS A 38 4.84 15.19 -1.88
CA CYS A 38 3.63 14.37 -2.03
C CYS A 38 3.92 13.14 -2.89
N ALA A 39 5.11 12.53 -2.77
CA ALA A 39 5.53 11.41 -3.60
C ALA A 39 5.12 10.04 -3.02
N GLY A 40 4.41 10.03 -1.89
CA GLY A 40 3.89 8.84 -1.23
C GLY A 40 4.93 8.08 -0.42
N ALA A 41 4.49 7.00 0.24
CA ALA A 41 5.30 6.25 1.21
C ALA A 41 6.57 5.61 0.62
N ILE A 42 6.69 5.50 -0.68
CA ILE A 42 7.87 4.97 -1.36
C ILE A 42 8.72 6.10 -1.94
N GLY A 43 8.09 7.03 -2.66
CA GLY A 43 8.81 8.08 -3.38
C GLY A 43 9.39 9.15 -2.47
N THR A 44 8.67 9.55 -1.43
CA THR A 44 9.11 10.62 -0.52
C THR A 44 10.39 10.27 0.25
N PRO A 45 10.50 9.12 0.97
CA PRO A 45 11.76 8.76 1.62
C PRO A 45 12.90 8.52 0.62
N HIS A 46 12.63 7.96 -0.55
CA HIS A 46 13.62 7.77 -1.60
C HIS A 46 14.20 9.12 -2.07
N LEU A 47 13.33 10.09 -2.37
CA LEU A 47 13.73 11.43 -2.78
C LEU A 47 14.56 12.13 -1.70
N LEU A 48 14.16 12.02 -0.43
CA LEU A 48 14.92 12.60 0.69
C LEU A 48 16.32 11.98 0.79
N GLN A 49 16.42 10.65 0.76
CA GLN A 49 17.69 9.93 0.87
C GLN A 49 18.65 10.27 -0.27
N VAL A 50 18.18 10.23 -1.53
CA VAL A 50 18.99 10.61 -2.69
C VAL A 50 19.43 12.08 -2.63
N SER A 51 18.67 12.91 -1.92
CA SER A 51 19.02 14.32 -1.66
C SER A 51 19.95 14.53 -0.46
N GLY A 52 20.46 13.45 0.15
CA GLY A 52 21.36 13.51 1.30
C GLY A 52 20.66 13.70 2.65
N ILE A 53 19.34 13.44 2.75
CA ILE A 53 18.57 13.55 3.99
C ILE A 53 18.18 12.13 4.43
N GLY A 54 18.78 11.62 5.51
CA GLY A 54 18.55 10.27 5.99
C GLY A 54 19.58 9.80 7.00
N ASP A 55 19.73 8.48 7.18
CA ASP A 55 20.78 7.90 8.00
C ASP A 55 22.15 8.12 7.36
N ALA A 56 23.01 8.92 8.01
CA ALA A 56 24.29 9.33 7.46
C ALA A 56 25.21 8.13 7.16
N LYS A 57 25.20 7.10 8.00
CA LYS A 57 26.02 5.91 7.80
C LYS A 57 25.56 5.11 6.58
N TYR A 58 24.26 4.93 6.45
CA TYR A 58 23.68 4.25 5.29
C TYR A 58 23.94 5.03 3.99
N LEU A 59 23.66 6.34 3.97
CA LEU A 59 23.87 7.19 2.80
C LEU A 59 25.31 7.13 2.29
N LYS A 60 26.30 7.24 3.19
CA LYS A 60 27.72 7.08 2.83
C LYS A 60 28.03 5.74 2.21
N SER A 61 27.42 4.65 2.71
CA SER A 61 27.68 3.30 2.20
C SER A 61 27.24 3.08 0.75
N ILE A 62 26.29 3.89 0.25
CA ILE A 62 25.82 3.88 -1.14
C ILE A 62 26.32 5.05 -1.98
N GLY A 63 27.34 5.78 -1.48
CA GLY A 63 28.01 6.87 -2.19
C GLY A 63 27.25 8.19 -2.23
N ILE A 64 26.30 8.40 -1.28
CA ILE A 64 25.61 9.68 -1.09
C ILE A 64 26.26 10.45 0.05
N GLU A 65 26.64 11.71 -0.18
CA GLU A 65 27.13 12.60 0.87
C GLU A 65 25.94 13.05 1.74
N PRO A 66 25.94 12.75 3.06
CA PRO A 66 24.88 13.19 3.95
C PRO A 66 24.92 14.70 4.12
N LEU A 67 23.78 15.35 3.85
CA LEU A 67 23.61 16.79 4.05
C LEU A 67 22.90 17.10 5.36
N PHE A 68 21.98 16.23 5.78
CA PHE A 68 21.25 16.39 7.02
C PHE A 68 20.82 15.02 7.57
N GLU A 69 21.18 14.73 8.81
CA GLU A 69 20.88 13.42 9.40
C GLU A 69 19.48 13.37 10.00
N ILE A 70 18.64 12.52 9.46
CA ILE A 70 17.36 12.08 10.03
C ILE A 70 17.29 10.56 9.89
N LYS A 71 17.72 9.81 10.90
CA LYS A 71 17.90 8.35 10.85
C LYS A 71 16.66 7.58 10.41
N ASN A 72 15.48 8.10 10.70
CA ASN A 72 14.22 7.40 10.48
C ASN A 72 13.57 7.69 9.11
N VAL A 73 14.22 8.43 8.22
CA VAL A 73 13.75 8.55 6.83
C VAL A 73 13.82 7.20 6.15
N GLY A 74 12.67 6.71 5.73
CA GLY A 74 12.51 5.39 5.12
C GLY A 74 12.22 4.27 6.10
N GLU A 75 12.32 4.48 7.42
CA GLU A 75 12.09 3.46 8.44
C GLU A 75 10.62 3.46 8.89
N GLY A 76 10.16 2.28 9.36
CA GLY A 76 8.80 2.12 9.90
C GLY A 76 7.72 1.88 8.85
N LEU A 77 8.09 1.53 7.62
CA LEU A 77 7.14 1.16 6.57
C LEU A 77 6.14 0.13 7.07
N GLN A 78 4.86 0.40 6.88
CA GLN A 78 3.76 -0.55 7.06
C GLN A 78 2.98 -0.68 5.75
N ASP A 79 2.37 -1.84 5.57
CA ASP A 79 1.46 -2.09 4.46
C ASP A 79 0.48 -3.20 4.83
N HIS A 80 -0.69 -3.23 4.22
CA HIS A 80 -1.61 -4.35 4.32
C HIS A 80 -1.16 -5.49 3.42
N TYR A 81 -1.04 -6.68 4.00
CA TYR A 81 -0.69 -7.91 3.30
C TYR A 81 -1.92 -8.82 3.23
N ALA A 82 -2.39 -9.09 2.02
CA ALA A 82 -3.62 -9.82 1.78
C ALA A 82 -3.36 -11.21 1.24
N VAL A 83 -4.26 -12.13 1.59
CA VAL A 83 -4.37 -13.44 0.97
C VAL A 83 -5.79 -13.64 0.45
N ARG A 84 -5.96 -14.64 -0.41
CA ARG A 84 -7.23 -14.97 -1.03
C ARG A 84 -7.56 -16.44 -0.82
N VAL A 85 -8.84 -16.70 -0.55
CA VAL A 85 -9.44 -18.03 -0.63
C VAL A 85 -10.43 -18.00 -1.79
N ALA A 86 -10.33 -18.96 -2.70
CA ALA A 86 -11.12 -18.95 -3.92
C ALA A 86 -11.73 -20.32 -4.20
N ASN A 87 -13.00 -20.32 -4.64
CA ASN A 87 -13.72 -21.51 -5.05
C ASN A 87 -14.11 -21.41 -6.52
N ARG A 88 -14.04 -22.53 -7.22
CA ARG A 88 -14.76 -22.74 -8.48
C ARG A 88 -16.24 -22.90 -8.19
N ILE A 89 -17.10 -22.34 -9.04
CA ILE A 89 -18.56 -22.43 -8.91
C ILE A 89 -19.20 -23.10 -10.13
N THR A 90 -20.40 -23.64 -9.95
CA THR A 90 -21.17 -24.33 -11.00
C THR A 90 -21.87 -23.36 -11.94
N GLU A 91 -22.35 -22.22 -11.39
CA GLU A 91 -23.20 -21.29 -12.12
C GLU A 91 -22.37 -20.23 -12.87
N PRO A 92 -22.74 -19.86 -14.11
CA PRO A 92 -22.05 -18.85 -14.89
C PRO A 92 -22.45 -17.43 -14.45
N ILE A 93 -22.35 -17.15 -13.16
CA ILE A 93 -22.75 -15.88 -12.54
C ILE A 93 -21.53 -14.99 -12.15
N SER A 94 -20.32 -15.46 -12.46
CA SER A 94 -19.09 -14.73 -12.13
C SER A 94 -18.71 -13.70 -13.20
N LEU A 95 -17.74 -12.87 -12.87
CA LEU A 95 -17.17 -11.92 -13.82
C LEU A 95 -16.32 -12.63 -14.90
N ASN A 96 -15.87 -13.85 -14.62
CA ASN A 96 -14.99 -14.60 -15.50
C ASN A 96 -15.61 -14.83 -16.89
N GLU A 97 -16.88 -15.22 -16.96
CA GLU A 97 -17.55 -15.53 -18.22
C GLU A 97 -17.83 -14.28 -19.06
N LYS A 98 -18.02 -13.13 -18.39
CA LYS A 98 -18.30 -11.85 -19.06
C LYS A 98 -17.03 -11.15 -19.53
N ALA A 99 -15.87 -11.49 -18.98
CA ALA A 99 -14.60 -10.82 -19.22
C ALA A 99 -13.81 -11.39 -20.41
N HIS A 100 -14.39 -12.29 -21.20
CA HIS A 100 -13.73 -12.94 -22.33
C HIS A 100 -14.54 -12.92 -23.62
N GLY A 101 -13.84 -12.95 -24.77
CA GLY A 101 -14.41 -13.12 -26.10
C GLY A 101 -15.49 -12.08 -26.44
N LEU A 102 -16.54 -12.52 -27.11
CA LEU A 102 -17.66 -11.67 -27.53
C LEU A 102 -18.40 -11.03 -26.37
N ASN A 103 -18.49 -11.70 -25.23
CA ASN A 103 -19.14 -11.17 -24.03
C ASN A 103 -18.45 -9.89 -23.53
N LEU A 104 -17.12 -9.86 -23.55
CA LEU A 104 -16.37 -8.66 -23.19
C LEU A 104 -16.68 -7.50 -24.13
N ILE A 105 -16.76 -7.76 -25.44
CA ILE A 105 -17.13 -6.73 -26.44
C ILE A 105 -18.53 -6.17 -26.15
N LEU A 106 -19.51 -7.02 -25.85
CA LEU A 106 -20.84 -6.60 -25.48
C LEU A 106 -20.87 -5.76 -24.19
N GLU A 107 -20.09 -6.14 -23.17
CA GLU A 107 -19.96 -5.36 -21.94
C GLU A 107 -19.27 -3.99 -22.18
N ILE A 108 -18.30 -3.90 -23.10
CA ILE A 108 -17.68 -2.64 -23.52
C ILE A 108 -18.71 -1.75 -24.22
N ILE A 109 -19.47 -2.28 -25.18
CA ILE A 109 -20.53 -1.53 -25.87
C ILE A 109 -21.57 -1.03 -24.86
N LYS A 110 -22.01 -1.90 -23.94
CA LYS A 110 -22.96 -1.56 -22.88
C LYS A 110 -22.46 -0.43 -21.99
N TRP A 111 -21.16 -0.41 -21.66
CA TRP A 111 -20.55 0.68 -20.91
C TRP A 111 -20.60 2.00 -21.68
N PHE A 112 -20.23 2.00 -22.96
CA PHE A 112 -20.23 3.22 -23.77
C PHE A 112 -21.64 3.78 -23.98
N THR A 113 -22.66 2.92 -24.17
CA THR A 113 -24.04 3.32 -24.45
C THR A 113 -24.85 3.67 -23.21
N SER A 114 -24.70 2.90 -22.13
CA SER A 114 -25.57 3.02 -20.94
C SER A 114 -24.84 3.22 -19.61
N LYS A 115 -23.49 3.23 -19.60
CA LYS A 115 -22.66 3.30 -18.38
C LYS A 115 -22.96 2.18 -17.36
N LYS A 116 -23.45 1.03 -17.86
CA LYS A 116 -23.81 -0.16 -17.04
C LYS A 116 -22.95 -1.36 -17.45
N GLY A 117 -23.10 -2.46 -16.71
CA GLY A 117 -22.43 -3.73 -16.99
C GLY A 117 -21.13 -3.93 -16.23
N LEU A 118 -20.34 -4.92 -16.66
CA LEU A 118 -19.14 -5.37 -15.99
C LEU A 118 -18.16 -4.25 -15.62
N ILE A 119 -17.95 -3.31 -16.54
CA ILE A 119 -16.96 -2.23 -16.37
C ILE A 119 -17.42 -1.18 -15.33
N SER A 120 -18.71 -1.18 -14.96
CA SER A 120 -19.24 -0.29 -13.91
C SER A 120 -19.09 -0.86 -12.49
N TYR A 121 -18.74 -2.12 -12.34
CA TYR A 121 -18.64 -2.76 -11.04
C TYR A 121 -17.29 -2.46 -10.36
N SER A 122 -17.36 -2.33 -9.03
CA SER A 122 -16.15 -2.37 -8.20
C SER A 122 -15.52 -3.76 -8.24
N PRO A 123 -14.18 -3.86 -8.21
CA PRO A 123 -13.50 -5.16 -8.08
C PRO A 123 -13.88 -5.93 -6.81
N ALA A 124 -14.31 -5.22 -5.76
CA ALA A 124 -14.81 -5.78 -4.52
C ALA A 124 -16.29 -5.44 -4.38
N HIS A 125 -17.16 -6.44 -4.47
CA HIS A 125 -18.61 -6.24 -4.41
C HIS A 125 -19.12 -6.08 -2.99
N VAL A 126 -18.54 -6.81 -2.03
CA VAL A 126 -18.90 -6.78 -0.62
C VAL A 126 -17.64 -6.69 0.21
N GLY A 127 -17.68 -5.89 1.27
CA GLY A 127 -16.63 -5.78 2.28
C GLY A 127 -17.19 -6.01 3.68
N ALA A 128 -16.34 -6.53 4.57
CA ALA A 128 -16.67 -6.70 5.97
C ALA A 128 -15.44 -6.40 6.85
N PHE A 129 -15.69 -5.93 8.08
CA PHE A 129 -14.70 -5.78 9.12
C PHE A 129 -15.09 -6.69 10.28
N LEU A 130 -14.24 -7.66 10.60
CA LEU A 130 -14.51 -8.67 11.61
C LEU A 130 -13.36 -8.77 12.60
N LYS A 131 -13.64 -9.36 13.76
CA LYS A 131 -12.65 -9.66 14.79
C LYS A 131 -12.06 -11.04 14.54
N SER A 132 -10.74 -11.16 14.57
CA SER A 132 -10.04 -12.46 14.52
C SER A 132 -10.31 -13.29 15.79
N SER A 133 -10.66 -12.61 16.89
CA SER A 133 -10.95 -13.23 18.16
C SER A 133 -12.04 -12.46 18.93
N PRO A 134 -12.91 -13.14 19.68
CA PRO A 134 -13.90 -12.48 20.55
C PRO A 134 -13.26 -11.66 21.69
N LYS A 135 -11.97 -11.88 21.96
CA LYS A 135 -11.25 -11.20 23.05
C LYS A 135 -10.73 -9.80 22.70
N ILE A 136 -10.85 -9.38 21.45
CA ILE A 136 -10.39 -8.05 21.01
C ILE A 136 -11.56 -7.07 20.94
N ASP A 137 -11.27 -5.78 21.21
CA ASP A 137 -12.32 -4.75 21.29
C ASP A 137 -12.81 -4.30 19.90
N PHE A 138 -11.93 -4.22 18.91
CA PHE A 138 -12.20 -3.70 17.57
C PHE A 138 -11.92 -4.71 16.49
N PRO A 139 -12.62 -4.65 15.33
CA PRO A 139 -12.29 -5.44 14.16
C PRO A 139 -10.82 -5.22 13.74
N ASP A 140 -10.12 -6.31 13.51
CA ASP A 140 -8.71 -6.33 13.09
C ASP A 140 -8.48 -7.03 11.74
N LEU A 141 -9.54 -7.58 11.15
CA LEU A 141 -9.56 -8.17 9.82
C LEU A 141 -10.51 -7.39 8.90
N GLN A 142 -10.05 -7.11 7.70
CA GLN A 142 -10.88 -6.63 6.59
C GLN A 142 -11.02 -7.72 5.55
N PHE A 143 -12.25 -7.97 5.13
CA PHE A 143 -12.61 -8.92 4.08
C PHE A 143 -13.14 -8.18 2.86
N VAL A 144 -12.84 -8.73 1.70
CA VAL A 144 -13.46 -8.33 0.44
C VAL A 144 -13.92 -9.57 -0.30
N PHE A 145 -15.13 -9.53 -0.83
CA PHE A 145 -15.69 -10.62 -1.61
C PHE A 145 -15.95 -10.17 -3.04
N THR A 146 -15.59 -11.02 -4.00
CA THR A 146 -15.86 -10.81 -5.41
C THR A 146 -16.28 -12.11 -6.09
N THR A 147 -17.22 -12.01 -7.02
CA THR A 147 -17.67 -13.13 -7.86
C THR A 147 -16.71 -13.30 -9.05
N ALA A 148 -15.44 -13.57 -8.75
CA ALA A 148 -14.41 -13.83 -9.75
C ALA A 148 -13.36 -14.81 -9.22
N ALA A 149 -12.81 -15.65 -10.08
CA ALA A 149 -11.57 -16.40 -9.85
C ALA A 149 -10.42 -15.74 -10.61
N TYR A 150 -9.31 -15.51 -9.91
CA TYR A 150 -8.11 -14.87 -10.47
C TYR A 150 -7.01 -15.89 -10.71
N THR A 151 -6.20 -15.64 -11.75
CA THR A 151 -4.98 -16.42 -11.98
C THR A 151 -3.99 -16.14 -10.85
N GLU A 152 -3.41 -17.20 -10.32
CA GLU A 152 -2.44 -17.12 -9.24
C GLU A 152 -1.24 -16.24 -9.61
N GLY A 153 -0.80 -15.40 -8.68
CA GLY A 153 0.34 -14.50 -8.87
C GLY A 153 0.11 -13.33 -9.82
N MET A 154 -1.07 -13.22 -10.44
CA MET A 154 -1.39 -12.13 -11.39
C MET A 154 -2.61 -11.34 -10.95
N ILE A 155 -2.38 -10.10 -10.48
CA ILE A 155 -3.47 -9.18 -10.16
C ILE A 155 -4.18 -8.78 -11.46
N GLY A 156 -5.52 -8.92 -11.47
CA GLY A 156 -6.36 -8.50 -12.59
C GLY A 156 -6.48 -9.50 -13.74
N LYS A 157 -5.77 -10.64 -13.73
CA LYS A 157 -5.98 -11.70 -14.71
C LYS A 157 -6.96 -12.74 -14.17
N LEU A 158 -8.08 -12.90 -14.86
CA LEU A 158 -9.13 -13.85 -14.50
C LEU A 158 -8.81 -15.26 -15.01
N GLN A 159 -9.33 -16.28 -14.27
CA GLN A 159 -9.34 -17.67 -14.71
C GLN A 159 -10.37 -17.89 -15.83
N ASN A 160 -10.21 -19.00 -16.55
CA ASN A 160 -11.12 -19.40 -17.64
C ASN A 160 -12.34 -20.19 -17.17
N PHE A 161 -12.62 -20.18 -15.87
CA PHE A 161 -13.78 -20.85 -15.27
C PHE A 161 -14.49 -19.92 -14.29
N PRO A 162 -15.80 -20.15 -14.03
CA PRO A 162 -16.55 -19.38 -13.06
C PRO A 162 -16.04 -19.58 -11.65
N GLY A 163 -15.95 -18.47 -10.89
CA GLY A 163 -15.45 -18.55 -9.54
C GLY A 163 -15.82 -17.40 -8.63
N MET A 164 -15.54 -17.58 -7.35
CA MET A 164 -15.69 -16.57 -6.31
C MET A 164 -14.45 -16.54 -5.44
N THR A 165 -14.12 -15.37 -4.93
CA THR A 165 -12.93 -15.14 -4.11
C THR A 165 -13.29 -14.30 -2.88
N CYS A 166 -12.83 -14.76 -1.72
CA CYS A 166 -12.79 -14.00 -0.48
C CYS A 166 -11.34 -13.60 -0.22
N GLY A 167 -11.04 -12.31 -0.26
CA GLY A 167 -9.74 -11.75 0.13
C GLY A 167 -9.78 -11.27 1.57
N VAL A 168 -8.69 -11.42 2.31
CA VAL A 168 -8.57 -11.00 3.70
C VAL A 168 -7.20 -10.42 4.00
N TRP A 169 -7.15 -9.39 4.82
CA TRP A 169 -5.92 -8.84 5.40
C TRP A 169 -6.15 -8.31 6.80
N GLN A 170 -5.07 -8.28 7.58
CA GLN A 170 -5.08 -7.66 8.89
C GLN A 170 -5.14 -6.14 8.76
N SER A 171 -6.07 -5.48 9.46
CA SER A 171 -6.26 -4.04 9.40
C SER A 171 -5.16 -3.24 10.11
N ARG A 172 -4.51 -3.81 11.12
CA ARG A 172 -3.48 -3.13 11.93
C ARG A 172 -2.23 -3.98 12.13
N PRO A 173 -1.47 -4.27 11.06
CA PRO A 173 -0.25 -5.09 11.16
C PRO A 173 0.78 -4.42 12.07
N GLN A 174 1.49 -5.24 12.85
CA GLN A 174 2.54 -4.79 13.76
C GLN A 174 3.93 -4.84 13.11
N SER A 175 4.10 -5.66 12.08
CA SER A 175 5.35 -5.75 11.32
C SER A 175 5.74 -4.40 10.73
N ARG A 176 7.03 -4.08 10.79
CA ARG A 176 7.61 -2.84 10.29
C ARG A 176 8.76 -3.14 9.35
N GLY A 177 8.80 -2.40 8.27
CA GLY A 177 9.84 -2.48 7.26
C GLY A 177 10.52 -1.16 7.00
N TYR A 178 11.11 -1.05 5.81
CA TYR A 178 11.82 0.14 5.38
C TYR A 178 11.76 0.36 3.86
N VAL A 179 12.05 1.61 3.47
CA VAL A 179 12.33 2.02 2.09
C VAL A 179 13.71 2.67 2.07
N ARG A 180 14.63 2.16 1.28
CA ARG A 180 16.00 2.67 1.22
C ARG A 180 16.44 2.88 -0.22
N ALA A 181 17.09 4.01 -0.49
CA ALA A 181 17.72 4.26 -1.78
C ALA A 181 18.75 3.16 -2.08
N SER A 182 18.74 2.60 -3.27
CA SER A 182 19.71 1.57 -3.69
C SER A 182 21.01 2.16 -4.22
N SER A 183 20.97 3.43 -4.66
CA SER A 183 22.12 4.18 -5.18
C SER A 183 21.88 5.68 -5.08
N LYS A 184 22.85 6.47 -5.53
CA LYS A 184 22.74 7.94 -5.63
C LYS A 184 21.84 8.44 -6.77
N LYS A 185 21.33 7.56 -7.63
CA LYS A 185 20.49 7.92 -8.78
C LYS A 185 19.04 7.74 -8.43
N ILE A 186 18.23 8.79 -8.55
CA ILE A 186 16.77 8.71 -8.33
C ILE A 186 16.05 7.80 -9.34
N SER A 187 16.67 7.52 -10.48
CA SER A 187 16.13 6.59 -11.48
C SER A 187 16.25 5.12 -11.09
N ASP A 188 17.16 4.80 -10.18
CA ASP A 188 17.33 3.44 -9.71
C ASP A 188 16.23 3.14 -8.67
N PRO A 189 15.51 2.02 -8.78
CA PRO A 189 14.42 1.72 -7.85
C PRO A 189 14.94 1.57 -6.41
N PRO A 190 14.20 2.07 -5.40
CA PRO A 190 14.59 1.88 -4.01
C PRO A 190 14.40 0.42 -3.57
N ILE A 191 15.11 0.03 -2.53
CA ILE A 191 14.87 -1.22 -1.81
C ILE A 191 13.63 -1.02 -0.96
N ILE A 192 12.59 -1.84 -1.18
CA ILE A 192 11.34 -1.84 -0.45
C ILE A 192 11.26 -3.16 0.31
N GLN A 193 11.36 -3.09 1.63
CA GLN A 193 11.33 -4.27 2.50
C GLN A 193 10.24 -4.10 3.56
N PRO A 194 9.02 -4.59 3.32
CA PRO A 194 7.91 -4.44 4.26
C PRO A 194 8.04 -5.29 5.52
N ASN A 195 8.82 -6.38 5.47
CA ASN A 195 8.93 -7.38 6.54
C ASN A 195 7.59 -8.00 6.93
N TYR A 196 6.73 -8.29 5.95
CA TYR A 196 5.43 -8.93 6.20
C TYR A 196 5.57 -10.16 7.08
N LEU A 197 4.61 -10.33 8.00
CA LEU A 197 4.52 -11.51 8.89
C LEU A 197 5.76 -11.71 9.80
N LYS A 198 6.54 -10.66 10.05
CA LYS A 198 7.67 -10.74 10.98
C LYS A 198 7.17 -10.95 12.41
N GLU A 199 6.11 -10.23 12.78
CA GLU A 199 5.51 -10.34 14.11
C GLU A 199 4.53 -11.52 14.17
N LYS A 200 4.59 -12.28 15.28
CA LYS A 200 3.75 -13.47 15.46
C LYS A 200 2.26 -13.16 15.42
N VAL A 201 1.86 -12.01 15.98
CA VAL A 201 0.46 -11.57 15.97
C VAL A 201 -0.07 -11.40 14.55
N ASP A 202 0.74 -10.91 13.61
CA ASP A 202 0.32 -10.75 12.22
C ASP A 202 0.10 -12.10 11.53
N GLN A 203 0.91 -13.11 11.89
CA GLN A 203 0.75 -14.48 11.41
C GLN A 203 -0.55 -15.09 11.91
N ASP A 204 -0.81 -15.00 13.23
CA ASP A 204 -1.97 -15.61 13.88
C ASP A 204 -3.29 -15.01 13.39
N VAL A 205 -3.33 -13.67 13.27
CA VAL A 205 -4.52 -12.96 12.77
C VAL A 205 -4.83 -13.35 11.33
N LEU A 206 -3.83 -13.48 10.44
CA LEU A 206 -4.06 -13.87 9.06
C LEU A 206 -4.41 -15.35 8.90
N ILE A 207 -3.85 -16.25 9.72
CA ILE A 207 -4.28 -17.67 9.77
C ILE A 207 -5.77 -17.74 10.08
N GLU A 208 -6.22 -17.04 11.11
CA GLU A 208 -7.63 -16.98 11.48
C GLU A 208 -8.48 -16.37 10.35
N GLY A 209 -7.98 -15.31 9.69
CA GLY A 209 -8.62 -14.70 8.54
C GLY A 209 -8.89 -15.70 7.39
N VAL A 210 -7.92 -16.57 7.09
CA VAL A 210 -8.09 -17.65 6.08
C VAL A 210 -9.17 -18.65 6.51
N LYS A 211 -9.16 -19.07 7.79
CA LYS A 211 -10.21 -19.96 8.34
C LYS A 211 -11.59 -19.33 8.24
N MET A 212 -11.71 -18.05 8.55
CA MET A 212 -12.97 -17.30 8.42
C MET A 212 -13.43 -17.19 6.96
N CYS A 213 -12.53 -16.95 6.00
CA CYS A 213 -12.85 -16.98 4.58
C CYS A 213 -13.46 -18.34 4.19
N ARG A 214 -12.82 -19.43 4.61
CA ARG A 214 -13.34 -20.79 4.37
C ARG A 214 -14.71 -21.00 4.97
N SER A 215 -14.90 -20.60 6.24
CA SER A 215 -16.19 -20.71 6.92
C SER A 215 -17.29 -19.94 6.18
N LEU A 216 -16.99 -18.76 5.62
CA LEU A 216 -17.93 -17.99 4.80
C LEU A 216 -18.29 -18.74 3.51
N LEU A 217 -17.28 -19.23 2.79
CA LEU A 217 -17.49 -19.97 1.52
C LEU A 217 -18.12 -21.34 1.73
N ASP A 218 -18.08 -21.88 2.96
CA ASP A 218 -18.63 -23.16 3.37
C ASP A 218 -20.08 -23.07 3.92
N THR A 219 -20.67 -21.88 3.93
CA THR A 219 -22.08 -21.70 4.34
C THR A 219 -23.04 -22.47 3.41
N SER A 220 -24.19 -22.85 3.93
CA SER A 220 -25.17 -23.63 3.18
C SER A 220 -25.59 -23.01 1.85
N THR A 221 -25.61 -21.68 1.76
CA THR A 221 -25.92 -20.95 0.53
C THR A 221 -24.78 -21.03 -0.47
N MET A 222 -23.53 -20.80 -0.02
CA MET A 222 -22.36 -20.83 -0.89
C MET A 222 -22.01 -22.24 -1.38
N LYS A 223 -22.22 -23.26 -0.53
CA LYS A 223 -22.04 -24.67 -0.89
C LYS A 223 -22.90 -25.12 -2.06
N LYS A 224 -24.11 -24.56 -2.23
CA LYS A 224 -25.00 -24.94 -3.34
C LYS A 224 -24.39 -24.66 -4.72
N ILE A 225 -23.52 -23.65 -4.81
CA ILE A 225 -22.88 -23.23 -6.06
C ILE A 225 -21.40 -23.58 -6.11
N SER A 226 -20.78 -23.93 -4.99
CA SER A 226 -19.36 -24.26 -4.90
C SER A 226 -19.05 -25.67 -5.41
N VAL A 227 -18.02 -25.81 -6.24
CA VAL A 227 -17.53 -27.10 -6.74
C VAL A 227 -16.36 -27.60 -5.88
N CYS A 228 -15.34 -26.76 -5.73
CA CYS A 228 -14.13 -27.06 -4.95
C CYS A 228 -13.39 -25.78 -4.62
N GLU A 229 -12.61 -25.83 -3.55
CA GLU A 229 -11.62 -24.79 -3.25
C GLU A 229 -10.45 -24.89 -4.25
N THR A 230 -10.14 -23.79 -4.94
CA THR A 230 -9.05 -23.72 -5.90
C THR A 230 -7.82 -23.03 -5.34
N LEU A 231 -8.00 -22.25 -4.26
CA LEU A 231 -6.95 -21.53 -3.57
C LEU A 231 -7.33 -21.36 -2.09
N PRO A 232 -6.50 -21.81 -1.14
CA PRO A 232 -5.24 -22.54 -1.25
C PRO A 232 -5.38 -23.99 -1.72
N GLY A 233 -6.56 -24.59 -1.68
CA GLY A 233 -6.85 -25.99 -1.98
C GLY A 233 -7.06 -26.85 -0.72
N ASP A 234 -7.85 -27.92 -0.87
CA ASP A 234 -8.34 -28.75 0.23
C ASP A 234 -7.25 -29.50 1.02
N ASN A 235 -6.05 -29.57 0.48
CA ASN A 235 -4.88 -30.22 1.12
C ASN A 235 -4.19 -29.33 2.17
N ILE A 236 -4.44 -28.01 2.20
CA ILE A 236 -3.89 -27.07 3.16
C ILE A 236 -4.83 -26.97 4.36
N LYS A 237 -4.49 -27.59 5.51
CA LYS A 237 -5.40 -27.71 6.67
C LYS A 237 -4.84 -27.17 7.98
N SER A 238 -3.60 -27.50 8.29
CA SER A 238 -2.96 -27.10 9.54
C SER A 238 -2.58 -25.60 9.51
N ASP A 239 -2.43 -25.00 10.69
CA ASP A 239 -2.01 -23.60 10.84
C ASP A 239 -0.64 -23.35 10.20
N GLU A 240 0.27 -24.34 10.26
CA GLU A 240 1.58 -24.25 9.62
C GLU A 240 1.46 -24.23 8.08
N GLU A 241 0.65 -25.11 7.51
CA GLU A 241 0.40 -25.14 6.07
C GLU A 241 -0.29 -23.85 5.60
N ILE A 242 -1.26 -23.35 6.36
CA ILE A 242 -1.92 -22.07 6.10
C ILE A 242 -0.90 -20.93 6.15
N LEU A 243 -0.03 -20.89 7.16
CA LEU A 243 1.01 -19.86 7.26
C LEU A 243 1.99 -19.91 6.07
N ASN A 244 2.39 -21.11 5.66
CA ASN A 244 3.25 -21.30 4.50
C ASN A 244 2.56 -20.85 3.20
N PHE A 245 1.27 -21.15 3.06
CA PHE A 245 0.45 -20.61 1.97
C PHE A 245 0.41 -19.08 2.00
N ILE A 246 0.13 -18.46 3.15
CA ILE A 246 0.10 -17.01 3.33
C ILE A 246 1.45 -16.39 2.90
N ARG A 247 2.57 -16.94 3.34
CA ARG A 247 3.92 -16.46 2.98
C ARG A 247 4.21 -16.50 1.50
N ASN A 248 3.76 -17.56 0.82
CA ASN A 248 4.07 -17.78 -0.58
C ASN A 248 3.10 -17.13 -1.55
N LYS A 249 1.85 -16.87 -1.13
CA LYS A 249 0.75 -16.43 -2.02
C LYS A 249 0.12 -15.11 -1.60
N GLY A 250 0.48 -14.57 -0.46
CA GLY A 250 0.05 -13.24 -0.05
C GLY A 250 0.72 -12.16 -0.91
N ALA A 251 0.06 -11.01 -0.97
CA ALA A 251 0.54 -9.86 -1.73
C ALA A 251 0.15 -8.54 -1.06
N THR A 252 0.86 -7.48 -1.40
CA THR A 252 0.47 -6.12 -1.04
C THR A 252 -0.91 -5.77 -1.63
N VAL A 253 -1.66 -4.94 -0.92
CA VAL A 253 -2.86 -4.27 -1.46
C VAL A 253 -2.60 -2.78 -1.71
N TYR A 254 -1.32 -2.41 -1.80
CA TYR A 254 -0.84 -1.07 -2.13
C TYR A 254 -1.26 0.02 -1.12
N HIS A 255 -1.25 -0.32 0.15
CA HIS A 255 -1.58 0.58 1.27
C HIS A 255 -0.34 1.04 2.06
N ALA A 256 0.81 1.14 1.40
CA ALA A 256 2.08 1.52 2.01
C ALA A 256 2.00 2.88 2.72
N ILE A 257 2.48 2.93 4.00
CA ILE A 257 2.48 4.11 4.85
C ILE A 257 3.73 4.18 5.74
N GLY A 258 3.90 5.28 6.46
CA GLY A 258 4.71 5.36 7.70
C GLY A 258 6.22 5.55 7.53
N SER A 259 6.74 5.57 6.31
CA SER A 259 8.18 5.67 6.02
C SER A 259 8.82 7.03 6.31
N CYS A 260 8.03 8.06 6.64
CA CYS A 260 8.46 9.37 7.12
C CYS A 260 7.55 9.82 8.28
N ARG A 261 7.40 8.98 9.28
CA ARG A 261 6.42 9.05 10.35
C ARG A 261 6.34 10.43 11.02
N MET A 262 5.11 10.93 11.21
CA MET A 262 4.80 12.11 12.01
C MET A 262 4.83 11.77 13.52
N GLY A 263 5.27 12.73 14.32
CA GLY A 263 5.23 12.61 15.78
C GLY A 263 5.91 13.77 16.48
N ILE A 264 5.94 13.67 17.83
CA ILE A 264 6.60 14.63 18.72
C ILE A 264 7.86 14.07 19.38
N ASP A 265 8.14 12.79 19.15
CA ASP A 265 9.32 12.11 19.68
C ASP A 265 10.53 12.26 18.75
N ASN A 266 11.71 11.90 19.24
CA ASN A 266 12.98 12.00 18.51
C ASN A 266 13.13 11.05 17.31
N LYS A 267 12.17 10.14 17.10
CA LYS A 267 12.13 9.25 15.94
C LYS A 267 11.21 9.78 14.84
N ALA A 268 10.47 10.85 15.08
CA ALA A 268 9.60 11.44 14.09
C ALA A 268 10.42 12.14 12.99
N VAL A 269 10.04 11.90 11.73
CA VAL A 269 10.62 12.58 10.57
C VAL A 269 9.98 13.95 10.38
N VAL A 270 8.67 14.04 10.59
CA VAL A 270 7.94 15.31 10.52
C VAL A 270 7.22 15.62 11.83
N SER A 271 7.05 16.90 12.11
CA SER A 271 6.26 17.41 13.22
C SER A 271 4.74 17.28 12.97
N PRO A 272 3.88 17.50 13.96
CA PRO A 272 2.44 17.57 13.76
C PRO A 272 1.98 18.67 12.77
N SER A 273 2.80 19.69 12.53
CA SER A 273 2.57 20.70 11.48
C SER A 273 3.10 20.27 10.09
N LEU A 274 3.49 19.01 9.92
CA LEU A 274 3.95 18.37 8.70
C LEU A 274 5.32 18.88 8.21
N LYS A 275 6.02 19.73 8.97
CA LYS A 275 7.37 20.23 8.65
C LYS A 275 8.40 19.14 8.97
N ILE A 276 9.40 18.98 8.12
CA ILE A 276 10.51 18.05 8.38
C ILE A 276 11.32 18.58 9.57
N ASN A 277 11.52 17.75 10.57
CA ASN A 277 12.22 18.15 11.79
C ASN A 277 13.65 18.60 11.51
N GLY A 278 13.99 19.80 11.99
CA GLY A 278 15.32 20.42 11.81
C GLY A 278 15.58 21.03 10.44
N LEU A 279 14.62 20.99 9.51
CA LEU A 279 14.73 21.65 8.21
C LEU A 279 13.64 22.72 8.06
N SER A 280 14.00 23.83 7.43
CA SER A 280 13.04 24.89 7.09
C SER A 280 12.57 24.76 5.64
N ASN A 281 11.40 25.30 5.35
CA ASN A 281 10.80 25.42 4.02
C ASN A 281 10.54 24.09 3.29
N ILE A 282 10.28 23.01 4.02
CA ILE A 282 9.93 21.71 3.45
C ILE A 282 8.94 20.98 4.34
N ARG A 283 7.88 20.45 3.70
CA ARG A 283 6.84 19.63 4.32
C ARG A 283 6.65 18.32 3.60
N ILE A 284 6.02 17.36 4.28
CA ILE A 284 5.53 16.13 3.68
C ILE A 284 4.02 16.06 3.91
N ALA A 285 3.27 15.89 2.82
CA ALA A 285 1.81 15.81 2.83
C ALA A 285 1.31 14.59 2.02
N ASP A 286 1.68 13.39 2.46
CA ASP A 286 1.28 12.12 1.85
C ASP A 286 1.22 10.99 2.87
N ALA A 287 0.96 9.76 2.42
CA ALA A 287 0.82 8.59 3.28
C ALA A 287 2.09 8.22 4.07
N SER A 288 3.27 8.71 3.70
CA SER A 288 4.52 8.40 4.41
C SER A 288 4.53 8.91 5.85
N ILE A 289 3.71 9.95 6.16
CA ILE A 289 3.69 10.55 7.49
C ILE A 289 2.82 9.80 8.50
N MET A 290 1.95 8.89 8.08
CA MET A 290 1.04 8.18 8.98
C MET A 290 1.82 7.45 10.07
N PRO A 291 1.54 7.68 11.37
CA PRO A 291 2.30 7.05 12.45
C PRO A 291 1.95 5.59 12.65
N THR A 292 0.74 5.19 12.30
CA THR A 292 0.22 3.82 12.40
C THR A 292 -0.76 3.54 11.26
N MET A 293 -0.90 2.26 10.92
CA MET A 293 -1.84 1.83 9.88
C MET A 293 -3.29 2.14 10.29
N PRO A 294 -4.07 2.85 9.46
CA PRO A 294 -5.51 2.99 9.66
C PRO A 294 -6.22 1.64 9.48
N SER A 295 -7.38 1.48 10.13
CA SER A 295 -8.12 0.20 10.13
C SER A 295 -8.85 -0.13 8.82
N GLY A 296 -8.50 0.52 7.72
CA GLY A 296 -9.11 0.32 6.40
C GLY A 296 -8.19 0.81 5.29
N ASN A 297 -8.75 1.03 4.10
CA ASN A 297 -8.02 1.55 2.95
C ASN A 297 -7.40 2.91 3.27
N THR A 298 -6.17 3.13 2.87
CA THR A 298 -5.37 4.32 3.24
C THR A 298 -5.76 5.60 2.48
N ASN A 299 -6.55 5.49 1.42
CA ASN A 299 -6.88 6.63 0.56
C ASN A 299 -7.64 7.74 1.29
N ALA A 300 -8.66 7.40 2.09
CA ALA A 300 -9.43 8.40 2.83
C ALA A 300 -8.55 9.16 3.85
N ALA A 301 -7.67 8.45 4.56
CA ALA A 301 -6.72 9.06 5.48
C ALA A 301 -5.70 9.96 4.73
N THR A 302 -5.28 9.57 3.53
CA THR A 302 -4.37 10.37 2.69
C THR A 302 -5.05 11.65 2.21
N LEU A 303 -6.32 11.59 1.81
CA LEU A 303 -7.11 12.78 1.46
C LEU A 303 -7.28 13.73 2.67
N MET A 304 -7.57 13.20 3.84
CA MET A 304 -7.65 13.99 5.07
C MET A 304 -6.31 14.68 5.39
N ILE A 305 -5.18 13.99 5.22
CA ILE A 305 -3.85 14.58 5.37
C ILE A 305 -3.66 15.74 4.39
N ALA A 306 -4.06 15.58 3.13
CA ALA A 306 -3.91 16.61 2.10
C ALA A 306 -4.76 17.87 2.42
N GLU A 307 -6.01 17.67 2.84
CA GLU A 307 -6.90 18.78 3.28
C GLU A 307 -6.30 19.51 4.49
N LYS A 308 -5.88 18.77 5.53
CA LYS A 308 -5.25 19.38 6.71
C LYS A 308 -3.95 20.10 6.38
N ALA A 309 -3.13 19.52 5.48
CA ALA A 309 -1.91 20.16 5.00
C ALA A 309 -2.20 21.50 4.31
N SER A 310 -3.25 21.55 3.49
CA SER A 310 -3.70 22.79 2.82
C SER A 310 -4.02 23.90 3.83
N ASP A 311 -4.71 23.56 4.91
CA ASP A 311 -5.02 24.53 5.99
C ASP A 311 -3.76 25.01 6.72
N LEU A 312 -2.86 24.08 7.09
CA LEU A 312 -1.60 24.42 7.75
C LEU A 312 -0.68 25.29 6.88
N ILE A 313 -0.65 25.02 5.56
CA ILE A 313 0.11 25.84 4.62
C ILE A 313 -0.46 27.25 4.55
N LYS A 314 -1.79 27.41 4.44
CA LYS A 314 -2.45 28.73 4.40
C LYS A 314 -2.22 29.54 5.67
N GLN A 315 -2.16 28.89 6.84
CA GLN A 315 -1.88 29.56 8.11
C GLN A 315 -0.44 30.10 8.22
N ASP A 316 0.51 29.51 7.50
CA ASP A 316 1.92 29.91 7.50
C ASP A 316 2.25 30.89 6.33
N LEU A 317 1.31 31.22 5.46
CA LEU A 317 1.45 32.16 4.35
C LEU A 317 1.15 33.58 4.74
#